data_9218925ac10d74066989606638b6b12c
#
_entry.id   9218925ac10d74066989606638b6b12c
#
_cell.length_a   1.000
_cell.length_b   1.000
_cell.length_c   1.000
_cell.angle_alpha   90.00
_cell.angle_beta   90.00
_cell.angle_gamma   90.00
#
_symmetry.space_group_name_H-M   'P 1'
#
loop_
_entity.id
_entity.type
_entity.pdbx_description
1 polymer ?
#
loop_
_entity_poly.entity_id
_entity_poly.type
_entity_poly.pdbx_seq_one_letter_code
_entity_poly.pdbx_strand_id
1 'polypeptide(L)'
;MKLGRKKRWVIVALAAILCGAGTYYYVHNKAQPASAATQQTTMKVTKGAISMAVSGTSQLDAKDKQNIVIPIDGIIKTMNLTQNQAVKKGDVLVELSVPSTETTLKEAQVSLQQLEKELADLQDQQNHMSVAASMSGKITLPANLDVGSQVNKTTKIGTISDTTQFKVKLPFSLQEAVQLKKGDPVELSIDGYLLSKVGAVDTIDREIKADANGNKVVTVEVLVSNDGTLSAGLKVKGSIGSGDGKIDSSEQVALEYVRTSPIFAEASGTIKSMKFKDGETVKQGELIATLFNDDLQNNIISKQSAIESQKIRVNDAEQKVNQLTIKAPFDGVFSADFANSKNNVLRNYPVGAQINANTTLGAVASLSTMQLAIAVDELDLTSVKVGQKVTVKVDAISGKTFQGEVTSVSNVGITTNGVTTYDAVVAIPNTDQNDLKYAMTATAEISIQDKKDILVLPIQVVTTTRGKSTVTLKKADGTLEEQHEIKVGIRSKTQVEVVSGLNAGDEVVMPVRRATTTNQQQQGFPGGAGGFPGGAEGNFSGRAGGGTGGGGTQNSGGAGR
;
A
#
# COMPACT_ATOMS: atom_id res chain seq x y z
N MET A 1 -87.00 -90.46 -32.22
CA MET A 1 -86.48 -91.55 -31.39
C MET A 1 -86.15 -91.06 -30.01
N LYS A 2 -86.93 -91.35 -29.00
CA LYS A 2 -86.72 -90.93 -27.61
C LYS A 2 -85.61 -91.81 -27.00
N LEU A 3 -84.41 -91.27 -26.75
CA LEU A 3 -83.44 -92.06 -26.00
C LEU A 3 -83.79 -92.02 -24.51
N GLY A 4 -83.92 -93.29 -24.01
CA GLY A 4 -84.42 -93.59 -22.67
C GLY A 4 -83.54 -93.00 -21.57
N ARG A 5 -84.19 -92.55 -20.51
CA ARG A 5 -83.65 -91.85 -19.31
C ARG A 5 -82.41 -92.51 -18.68
N LYS A 6 -82.22 -93.85 -18.89
CA LYS A 6 -81.06 -94.59 -18.35
C LYS A 6 -79.74 -94.29 -19.06
N LYS A 7 -79.71 -93.91 -20.35
CA LYS A 7 -78.46 -93.55 -21.08
C LYS A 7 -77.91 -92.15 -20.74
N ARG A 8 -78.76 -91.23 -20.27
CA ARG A 8 -78.34 -89.91 -19.83
C ARG A 8 -77.52 -89.94 -18.53
N TRP A 9 -77.88 -90.86 -17.62
CA TRP A 9 -77.13 -90.99 -16.35
C TRP A 9 -75.75 -91.63 -16.52
N VAL A 10 -75.59 -92.54 -17.49
CA VAL A 10 -74.28 -93.13 -17.81
C VAL A 10 -73.32 -92.09 -18.40
N ILE A 11 -73.84 -91.17 -19.23
CA ILE A 11 -73.01 -90.10 -19.80
C ILE A 11 -72.58 -89.08 -18.71
N VAL A 12 -73.43 -88.76 -17.77
CA VAL A 12 -73.12 -87.89 -16.64
C VAL A 12 -72.10 -88.55 -15.70
N ALA A 13 -72.19 -89.85 -15.45
CA ALA A 13 -71.23 -90.58 -14.63
C ALA A 13 -69.86 -90.69 -15.31
N LEU A 14 -69.78 -90.88 -16.61
CA LEU A 14 -68.56 -90.91 -17.39
C LEU A 14 -67.88 -89.50 -17.42
N ALA A 15 -68.68 -88.45 -17.56
CA ALA A 15 -68.18 -87.08 -17.50
C ALA A 15 -67.64 -86.72 -16.12
N ALA A 16 -68.28 -87.16 -15.05
CA ALA A 16 -67.82 -86.96 -13.68
C ALA A 16 -66.48 -87.69 -13.38
N ILE A 17 -66.31 -88.92 -13.92
CA ILE A 17 -65.07 -89.70 -13.78
C ILE A 17 -63.96 -89.08 -14.59
N LEU A 18 -64.21 -88.54 -15.78
CA LEU A 18 -63.22 -87.82 -16.58
C LEU A 18 -62.81 -86.48 -15.94
N CYS A 19 -63.75 -85.77 -15.36
CA CYS A 19 -63.43 -84.54 -14.61
C CYS A 19 -62.63 -84.84 -13.32
N GLY A 20 -63.00 -85.93 -12.61
CA GLY A 20 -62.27 -86.38 -11.41
C GLY A 20 -60.84 -86.84 -11.72
N ALA A 21 -60.68 -87.62 -12.82
CA ALA A 21 -59.34 -88.03 -13.28
C ALA A 21 -58.51 -86.89 -13.81
N GLY A 22 -59.13 -85.91 -14.49
CA GLY A 22 -58.42 -84.67 -14.96
C GLY A 22 -57.97 -83.78 -13.81
N THR A 23 -58.82 -83.65 -12.80
CA THR A 23 -58.40 -82.83 -11.61
C THR A 23 -57.36 -83.56 -10.77
N TYR A 24 -57.47 -84.91 -10.63
CA TYR A 24 -56.41 -85.67 -9.93
C TYR A 24 -55.08 -85.64 -10.68
N TYR A 25 -55.08 -85.75 -12.01
CA TYR A 25 -53.90 -85.64 -12.83
C TYR A 25 -53.29 -84.20 -12.77
N TYR A 26 -54.12 -83.16 -12.78
CA TYR A 26 -53.71 -81.80 -12.70
C TYR A 26 -53.13 -81.46 -11.33
N VAL A 27 -53.69 -81.98 -10.25
CA VAL A 27 -53.17 -81.75 -8.90
C VAL A 27 -51.91 -82.57 -8.61
N HIS A 28 -51.78 -83.76 -9.18
CA HIS A 28 -50.64 -84.66 -8.91
C HIS A 28 -49.46 -84.41 -9.83
N ASN A 29 -49.68 -83.77 -10.98
CA ASN A 29 -48.62 -83.41 -11.93
C ASN A 29 -48.13 -81.95 -11.83
N LYS A 30 -48.50 -81.24 -10.76
CA LYS A 30 -47.75 -80.04 -10.42
C LYS A 30 -46.38 -80.49 -9.99
N ALA A 31 -45.43 -80.47 -10.94
CA ALA A 31 -44.05 -80.62 -10.68
C ALA A 31 -43.70 -79.64 -9.56
N GLN A 32 -43.16 -80.13 -8.49
CA GLN A 32 -42.48 -79.31 -7.51
C GLN A 32 -41.49 -78.41 -8.28
N PRO A 33 -41.49 -77.06 -8.09
CA PRO A 33 -40.45 -76.27 -8.68
C PRO A 33 -39.14 -76.79 -8.15
N ALA A 34 -38.29 -77.31 -9.04
CA ALA A 34 -36.90 -77.58 -8.72
C ALA A 34 -36.36 -76.37 -8.01
N SER A 35 -35.91 -76.57 -6.79
CA SER A 35 -35.19 -75.54 -6.04
C SER A 35 -34.03 -75.12 -6.93
N ALA A 36 -34.18 -73.98 -7.62
CA ALA A 36 -33.12 -73.41 -8.40
C ALA A 36 -31.96 -73.14 -7.39
N ALA A 37 -30.95 -73.97 -7.48
CA ALA A 37 -29.70 -73.70 -6.78
C ALA A 37 -29.28 -72.29 -7.19
N THR A 38 -29.48 -71.33 -6.29
CA THR A 38 -29.02 -69.95 -6.45
C THR A 38 -27.54 -70.06 -6.64
N GLN A 39 -27.07 -69.93 -7.89
CA GLN A 39 -25.63 -69.79 -8.14
C GLN A 39 -25.15 -68.56 -7.35
N GLN A 40 -24.60 -68.82 -6.20
CA GLN A 40 -23.99 -67.80 -5.40
C GLN A 40 -22.73 -67.34 -6.17
N THR A 41 -22.79 -66.15 -6.69
CA THR A 41 -21.63 -65.53 -7.36
C THR A 41 -20.54 -65.30 -6.31
N THR A 42 -19.39 -65.94 -6.44
CA THR A 42 -18.22 -65.74 -5.59
C THR A 42 -17.27 -64.78 -6.28
N MET A 43 -16.52 -64.06 -5.50
CA MET A 43 -15.49 -63.13 -5.94
C MET A 43 -14.22 -63.42 -5.19
N LYS A 44 -13.07 -63.36 -5.87
CA LYS A 44 -11.76 -63.52 -5.24
C LYS A 44 -11.27 -62.23 -4.65
N VAL A 45 -10.73 -62.32 -3.45
CA VAL A 45 -10.00 -61.22 -2.81
C VAL A 45 -8.76 -60.91 -3.60
N THR A 46 -8.63 -59.73 -4.13
CA THR A 46 -7.47 -59.34 -4.93
C THR A 46 -6.75 -58.15 -4.28
N LYS A 47 -5.46 -58.04 -4.57
CA LYS A 47 -4.73 -56.80 -4.26
C LYS A 47 -5.15 -55.71 -5.22
N GLY A 48 -5.43 -54.56 -4.67
CA GLY A 48 -5.85 -53.39 -5.43
C GLY A 48 -5.35 -52.08 -4.79
N ALA A 49 -5.92 -51.00 -5.28
CA ALA A 49 -5.70 -49.67 -4.70
C ALA A 49 -7.03 -49.12 -4.26
N ILE A 50 -7.04 -48.45 -3.12
CA ILE A 50 -8.18 -47.67 -2.62
C ILE A 50 -7.79 -46.23 -2.49
N SER A 51 -8.53 -45.34 -3.11
CA SER A 51 -8.38 -43.90 -2.92
C SER A 51 -9.65 -43.36 -2.24
N MET A 52 -9.43 -42.56 -1.22
CA MET A 52 -10.45 -41.76 -0.57
C MET A 52 -10.29 -40.32 -1.01
N ALA A 53 -11.30 -39.76 -1.60
CA ALA A 53 -11.26 -38.36 -2.08
C ALA A 53 -12.56 -37.65 -1.72
N VAL A 54 -12.41 -36.36 -1.37
CA VAL A 54 -13.53 -35.43 -1.25
C VAL A 54 -13.63 -34.66 -2.55
N SER A 55 -14.83 -34.59 -3.11
CA SER A 55 -15.08 -33.92 -4.38
C SER A 55 -16.11 -32.81 -4.24
N GLY A 56 -15.88 -31.70 -4.93
CA GLY A 56 -16.84 -30.63 -5.05
C GLY A 56 -16.74 -29.95 -6.41
N THR A 57 -17.83 -29.32 -6.83
CA THR A 57 -17.93 -28.61 -8.10
C THR A 57 -18.17 -27.14 -7.83
N SER A 58 -17.43 -26.26 -8.50
CA SER A 58 -17.56 -24.81 -8.40
C SER A 58 -17.03 -24.12 -9.66
N GLN A 59 -16.99 -22.81 -9.67
CA GLN A 59 -16.44 -22.05 -10.78
C GLN A 59 -14.99 -21.63 -10.49
N LEU A 60 -14.17 -21.65 -11.53
CA LEU A 60 -12.81 -21.14 -11.48
C LEU A 60 -12.81 -19.62 -11.30
N ASP A 61 -12.07 -19.14 -10.33
CA ASP A 61 -11.76 -17.70 -10.12
C ASP A 61 -10.25 -17.47 -10.27
N ALA A 62 -9.84 -16.25 -10.50
CA ALA A 62 -8.44 -15.88 -10.46
C ALA A 62 -7.97 -15.80 -8.99
N LYS A 63 -6.79 -16.33 -8.69
CA LYS A 63 -6.20 -16.21 -7.35
C LYS A 63 -5.99 -14.76 -6.96
N ASP A 64 -5.38 -13.98 -7.87
CA ASP A 64 -5.13 -12.56 -7.68
C ASP A 64 -6.10 -11.78 -8.56
N LYS A 65 -7.06 -11.11 -7.92
CA LYS A 65 -8.08 -10.30 -8.56
C LYS A 65 -8.32 -9.03 -7.74
N GLN A 66 -8.26 -7.88 -8.40
CA GLN A 66 -8.51 -6.60 -7.77
C GLN A 66 -9.43 -5.73 -8.62
N ASN A 67 -10.49 -5.24 -8.00
CA ASN A 67 -11.39 -4.31 -8.65
C ASN A 67 -10.71 -2.96 -8.90
N ILE A 68 -10.92 -2.41 -10.08
CA ILE A 68 -10.52 -1.07 -10.46
C ILE A 68 -11.69 -0.14 -10.13
N VAL A 69 -11.52 0.58 -9.02
CA VAL A 69 -12.54 1.48 -8.47
C VAL A 69 -12.02 2.91 -8.55
N ILE A 70 -12.88 3.82 -8.93
CA ILE A 70 -12.59 5.25 -8.96
C ILE A 70 -12.53 5.77 -7.52
N PRO A 71 -11.40 6.34 -7.06
CA PRO A 71 -11.25 6.71 -5.65
C PRO A 71 -11.89 8.05 -5.30
N ILE A 72 -12.01 8.96 -6.26
CA ILE A 72 -12.57 10.32 -6.07
C ILE A 72 -13.38 10.75 -7.28
N ASP A 73 -14.32 11.67 -7.07
CA ASP A 73 -15.08 12.29 -8.15
C ASP A 73 -14.17 13.10 -9.08
N GLY A 74 -14.38 13.01 -10.38
CA GLY A 74 -13.55 13.72 -11.34
C GLY A 74 -14.06 13.64 -12.76
N ILE A 75 -13.31 14.24 -13.67
CA ILE A 75 -13.52 14.16 -15.12
C ILE A 75 -12.46 13.23 -15.70
N ILE A 76 -12.86 12.30 -16.52
CA ILE A 76 -11.94 11.38 -17.17
C ILE A 76 -11.09 12.16 -18.19
N LYS A 77 -9.79 12.26 -17.91
CA LYS A 77 -8.81 12.88 -18.79
C LYS A 77 -8.32 11.90 -19.85
N THR A 78 -7.96 10.67 -19.41
CA THR A 78 -7.61 9.56 -20.30
C THR A 78 -8.21 8.27 -19.79
N MET A 79 -8.59 7.39 -20.70
CA MET A 79 -9.06 6.03 -20.40
C MET A 79 -8.37 5.06 -21.33
N ASN A 80 -7.39 4.32 -20.81
CA ASN A 80 -6.60 3.34 -21.57
C ASN A 80 -7.09 1.91 -21.27
N LEU A 81 -8.40 1.73 -21.11
CA LEU A 81 -9.01 0.44 -20.79
C LEU A 81 -9.82 -0.09 -21.97
N THR A 82 -9.51 -1.30 -22.35
CA THR A 82 -10.32 -2.10 -23.28
C THR A 82 -10.64 -3.46 -22.67
N GLN A 83 -11.73 -4.05 -23.10
CA GLN A 83 -12.16 -5.36 -22.63
C GLN A 83 -11.10 -6.42 -22.97
N ASN A 84 -10.75 -7.26 -21.98
CA ASN A 84 -9.74 -8.33 -22.09
C ASN A 84 -8.31 -7.83 -22.44
N GLN A 85 -7.97 -6.65 -22.00
CA GLN A 85 -6.66 -6.05 -22.22
C GLN A 85 -5.62 -6.63 -21.24
N ALA A 86 -4.49 -7.08 -21.78
CA ALA A 86 -3.32 -7.38 -20.97
C ALA A 86 -2.71 -6.09 -20.41
N VAL A 87 -2.46 -6.06 -19.11
CA VAL A 87 -1.88 -4.92 -18.40
C VAL A 87 -0.71 -5.38 -17.54
N LYS A 88 0.29 -4.52 -17.36
CA LYS A 88 1.43 -4.72 -16.49
C LYS A 88 1.28 -3.88 -15.22
N LYS A 89 1.87 -4.33 -14.14
CA LYS A 89 1.92 -3.58 -12.88
C LYS A 89 2.44 -2.17 -13.11
N GLY A 90 1.65 -1.18 -12.69
CA GLY A 90 1.99 0.23 -12.83
C GLY A 90 1.49 0.90 -14.10
N ASP A 91 0.96 0.16 -15.08
CA ASP A 91 0.34 0.73 -16.26
C ASP A 91 -0.80 1.68 -15.86
N VAL A 92 -0.84 2.86 -16.49
CA VAL A 92 -1.90 3.84 -16.25
C VAL A 92 -3.17 3.39 -16.97
N LEU A 93 -4.19 3.08 -16.20
CA LEU A 93 -5.48 2.60 -16.68
C LEU A 93 -6.44 3.76 -16.94
N VAL A 94 -6.52 4.68 -15.97
CA VAL A 94 -7.38 5.86 -16.04
C VAL A 94 -6.65 7.05 -15.44
N GLU A 95 -6.74 8.19 -16.07
CA GLU A 95 -6.35 9.48 -15.52
C GLU A 95 -7.59 10.34 -15.33
N LEU A 96 -7.75 10.88 -14.14
CA LEU A 96 -8.81 11.84 -13.80
C LEU A 96 -8.23 13.26 -13.81
N SER A 97 -9.05 14.23 -14.11
CA SER A 97 -8.76 15.66 -13.95
C SER A 97 -9.69 16.21 -12.86
N VAL A 98 -9.07 16.78 -11.84
CA VAL A 98 -9.75 17.54 -10.79
C VAL A 98 -8.92 18.80 -10.53
N PRO A 99 -9.18 19.89 -11.28
CA PRO A 99 -8.36 21.10 -11.23
C PRO A 99 -8.18 21.70 -9.83
N SER A 100 -9.20 21.57 -8.98
CA SER A 100 -9.11 22.01 -7.58
C SER A 100 -8.05 21.27 -6.77
N THR A 101 -7.87 19.97 -7.02
CA THR A 101 -6.87 19.15 -6.30
C THR A 101 -5.44 19.55 -6.69
N GLU A 102 -5.20 19.78 -7.99
CA GLU A 102 -3.90 20.24 -8.49
C GLU A 102 -3.57 21.65 -7.96
N THR A 103 -4.58 22.54 -7.94
CA THR A 103 -4.44 23.90 -7.39
C THR A 103 -4.11 23.85 -5.90
N THR A 104 -4.83 23.02 -5.13
CA THR A 104 -4.58 22.85 -3.68
C THR A 104 -3.15 22.38 -3.40
N LEU A 105 -2.63 21.44 -4.18
CA LEU A 105 -1.24 20.99 -4.05
C LEU A 105 -0.26 22.13 -4.31
N LYS A 106 -0.46 22.88 -5.40
CA LYS A 106 0.39 24.02 -5.75
C LYS A 106 0.38 25.10 -4.67
N GLU A 107 -0.79 25.44 -4.15
CA GLU A 107 -0.94 26.42 -3.05
C GLU A 107 -0.23 25.92 -1.78
N ALA A 108 -0.38 24.64 -1.43
CA ALA A 108 0.31 24.06 -0.28
C ALA A 108 1.83 24.09 -0.43
N GLN A 109 2.35 23.79 -1.63
CA GLN A 109 3.80 23.85 -1.94
C GLN A 109 4.34 25.29 -1.88
N VAL A 110 3.61 26.26 -2.44
CA VAL A 110 4.00 27.68 -2.39
C VAL A 110 4.03 28.17 -0.94
N SER A 111 3.04 27.80 -0.14
CA SER A 111 3.00 28.16 1.28
C SER A 111 4.18 27.53 2.05
N LEU A 112 4.56 26.28 1.75
CA LEU A 112 5.74 25.64 2.34
C LEU A 112 7.01 26.40 1.99
N GLN A 113 7.19 26.71 0.72
CA GLN A 113 8.37 27.47 0.25
C GLN A 113 8.48 28.85 0.92
N GLN A 114 7.35 29.52 1.12
CA GLN A 114 7.34 30.81 1.83
C GLN A 114 7.78 30.66 3.29
N LEU A 115 7.28 29.66 4.00
CA LEU A 115 7.66 29.39 5.38
C LEU A 115 9.14 29.01 5.51
N GLU A 116 9.67 28.21 4.57
CA GLU A 116 11.08 27.84 4.53
C GLU A 116 11.99 29.06 4.31
N LYS A 117 11.57 29.98 3.42
CA LYS A 117 12.29 31.24 3.21
C LYS A 117 12.31 32.10 4.48
N GLU A 118 11.15 32.24 5.14
CA GLU A 118 11.05 32.99 6.39
C GLU A 118 11.91 32.38 7.50
N LEU A 119 11.99 31.03 7.57
CA LEU A 119 12.89 30.36 8.50
C LEU A 119 14.36 30.64 8.17
N ALA A 120 14.73 30.62 6.89
CA ALA A 120 16.09 30.93 6.46
C ALA A 120 16.50 32.37 6.84
N ASP A 121 15.57 33.34 6.68
CA ASP A 121 15.79 34.72 7.08
C ASP A 121 15.98 34.86 8.60
N LEU A 122 15.22 34.08 9.40
CA LEU A 122 15.40 34.08 10.86
C LEU A 122 16.69 33.38 11.28
N GLN A 123 17.11 32.33 10.62
CA GLN A 123 18.37 31.63 10.86
C GLN A 123 19.57 32.51 10.46
N ASP A 124 19.45 33.27 9.38
CA ASP A 124 20.45 34.26 9.00
C ASP A 124 20.62 35.30 10.09
N GLN A 125 19.53 35.85 10.63
CA GLN A 125 19.58 36.77 11.78
C GLN A 125 20.22 36.09 13.00
N GLN A 126 19.95 34.80 13.25
CA GLN A 126 20.58 34.05 14.35
C GLN A 126 22.11 33.94 14.17
N ASN A 127 22.57 33.66 12.95
CA ASN A 127 23.99 33.57 12.64
C ASN A 127 24.71 34.92 12.88
N HIS A 128 24.03 36.04 12.64
CA HIS A 128 24.54 37.39 12.85
C HIS A 128 24.43 37.87 14.31
N MET A 129 24.00 37.01 15.25
CA MET A 129 24.06 37.30 16.68
C MET A 129 25.49 37.31 17.26
N SER A 130 26.47 36.85 16.51
CA SER A 130 27.89 36.85 16.88
C SER A 130 28.61 37.91 16.09
N VAL A 131 28.98 38.99 16.75
CA VAL A 131 29.72 40.10 16.15
C VAL A 131 31.23 39.82 16.21
N ALA A 132 31.86 39.66 15.06
CA ALA A 132 33.26 39.34 14.94
C ALA A 132 34.09 40.55 14.40
N ALA A 133 35.37 40.53 14.67
CA ALA A 133 36.31 41.56 14.18
C ALA A 133 36.49 41.42 12.65
N SER A 134 36.22 42.49 11.91
CA SER A 134 36.40 42.56 10.45
C SER A 134 37.89 42.65 10.04
N MET A 135 38.75 43.14 10.92
CA MET A 135 40.19 43.25 10.71
C MET A 135 40.94 43.14 12.05
N SER A 136 42.23 42.91 12.00
CA SER A 136 43.10 43.01 13.18
C SER A 136 43.41 44.46 13.50
N GLY A 137 43.46 44.84 14.79
CA GLY A 137 43.79 46.20 15.23
C GLY A 137 43.30 46.49 16.64
N LYS A 138 43.36 47.75 17.03
CA LYS A 138 42.88 48.24 18.32
C LYS A 138 41.38 48.55 18.23
N ILE A 139 40.59 47.98 19.14
CA ILE A 139 39.16 48.25 19.21
C ILE A 139 38.90 49.52 20.05
N THR A 140 37.96 50.32 19.59
CA THR A 140 37.40 51.46 20.34
C THR A 140 35.90 51.24 20.46
N LEU A 141 35.42 51.19 21.70
CA LEU A 141 34.02 50.95 22.03
C LEU A 141 33.33 52.26 22.46
N PRO A 142 32.05 52.48 22.10
CA PRO A 142 31.31 53.63 22.61
C PRO A 142 31.06 53.49 24.11
N ALA A 143 31.17 54.60 24.85
CA ALA A 143 31.03 54.62 26.32
C ALA A 143 29.62 54.25 26.83
N ASN A 144 28.61 54.24 25.96
CA ASN A 144 27.23 53.95 26.30
C ASN A 144 26.79 52.53 25.90
N LEU A 145 27.72 51.63 25.57
CA LEU A 145 27.43 50.29 25.09
C LEU A 145 28.03 49.25 26.04
N ASP A 146 27.17 48.63 26.83
CA ASP A 146 27.53 47.63 27.84
C ASP A 146 26.73 46.35 27.68
N VAL A 147 27.12 45.32 28.42
CA VAL A 147 26.32 44.09 28.57
C VAL A 147 24.92 44.45 29.09
N GLY A 148 23.87 43.96 28.43
CA GLY A 148 22.47 44.33 28.69
C GLY A 148 21.93 45.46 27.82
N SER A 149 22.79 46.18 27.05
CA SER A 149 22.34 47.21 26.11
C SER A 149 21.58 46.57 24.94
N GLN A 150 20.46 47.18 24.54
CA GLN A 150 19.75 46.82 23.32
C GLN A 150 20.42 47.46 22.10
N VAL A 151 20.58 46.66 21.07
CA VAL A 151 21.14 47.05 19.78
C VAL A 151 20.21 46.67 18.65
N ASN A 152 20.19 47.48 17.62
CA ASN A 152 19.46 47.20 16.38
C ASN A 152 20.46 46.87 15.27
N LYS A 153 19.98 46.20 14.22
CA LYS A 153 20.74 46.04 12.98
C LYS A 153 21.24 47.43 12.53
N THR A 154 22.48 47.67 12.38
CA THR A 154 23.10 48.98 12.11
C THR A 154 23.59 49.77 13.33
N THR A 155 23.37 49.33 14.57
CA THR A 155 24.00 49.99 15.74
C THR A 155 25.50 49.78 15.68
N LYS A 156 26.28 50.87 15.77
CA LYS A 156 27.73 50.82 15.79
C LYS A 156 28.21 50.26 17.13
N ILE A 157 28.77 49.07 17.11
CA ILE A 157 29.33 48.39 18.30
C ILE A 157 30.69 48.93 18.66
N GLY A 158 31.48 49.33 17.66
CA GLY A 158 32.81 49.83 17.87
C GLY A 158 33.50 50.19 16.57
N THR A 159 34.79 50.49 16.68
CA THR A 159 35.67 50.73 15.53
C THR A 159 36.97 49.99 15.77
N ILE A 160 37.47 49.26 14.81
CA ILE A 160 38.80 48.66 14.84
C ILE A 160 39.71 49.55 14.01
N SER A 161 40.88 49.90 14.56
CA SER A 161 41.85 50.70 13.91
C SER A 161 43.17 49.94 13.77
N ASP A 162 43.73 49.94 12.59
CA ASP A 162 45.03 49.34 12.31
C ASP A 162 46.12 50.21 13.00
N THR A 163 46.82 49.61 13.94
CA THR A 163 47.85 50.25 14.70
C THR A 163 49.25 49.97 14.18
N THR A 164 49.41 49.27 13.10
CA THR A 164 50.73 48.92 12.53
C THR A 164 51.36 50.04 11.80
N GLN A 165 50.57 50.96 11.27
CA GLN A 165 51.03 52.15 10.56
C GLN A 165 50.09 53.32 10.85
N PHE A 166 50.69 54.50 10.85
CA PHE A 166 49.98 55.77 10.92
C PHE A 166 50.21 56.57 9.65
N LYS A 167 49.30 57.45 9.33
CA LYS A 167 49.43 58.44 8.29
C LYS A 167 49.35 59.82 8.88
N VAL A 168 50.05 60.77 8.26
CA VAL A 168 49.94 62.18 8.59
C VAL A 168 49.96 63.01 7.32
N LYS A 169 49.15 64.04 7.27
CA LYS A 169 48.97 64.93 6.12
C LYS A 169 49.69 66.27 6.43
N LEU A 170 50.95 66.32 6.11
CA LEU A 170 51.81 67.44 6.41
C LEU A 170 51.77 68.53 5.32
N PRO A 171 51.52 69.82 5.64
CA PRO A 171 51.56 70.88 4.68
C PRO A 171 53.01 71.33 4.49
N PHE A 172 53.50 71.25 3.27
CA PHE A 172 54.82 71.81 2.85
C PHE A 172 54.62 72.93 1.83
N SER A 173 55.57 73.83 1.71
CA SER A 173 55.49 74.85 0.69
C SER A 173 55.47 74.25 -0.72
N LEU A 174 54.82 74.89 -1.66
CA LEU A 174 54.74 74.44 -3.03
C LEU A 174 56.09 74.16 -3.68
N GLN A 175 57.08 74.98 -3.38
CA GLN A 175 58.43 74.86 -3.94
C GLN A 175 59.13 73.59 -3.45
N GLU A 176 58.93 73.23 -2.24
CA GLU A 176 59.49 72.05 -1.57
C GLU A 176 58.76 70.75 -1.98
N ALA A 177 57.48 70.82 -1.98
CA ALA A 177 56.67 69.66 -2.31
C ALA A 177 56.86 69.14 -3.76
N VAL A 178 57.23 70.04 -4.68
CA VAL A 178 57.52 69.69 -6.09
C VAL A 178 58.78 68.81 -6.20
N GLN A 179 59.70 68.88 -5.28
CA GLN A 179 60.93 68.07 -5.28
C GLN A 179 60.72 66.67 -4.69
N LEU A 180 59.62 66.42 -3.97
CA LEU A 180 59.33 65.17 -3.31
C LEU A 180 58.80 64.13 -4.29
N LYS A 181 59.18 62.88 -3.99
CA LYS A 181 58.71 61.69 -4.71
C LYS A 181 58.14 60.69 -3.73
N LYS A 182 57.24 59.85 -4.23
CA LYS A 182 56.76 58.73 -3.44
C LYS A 182 57.92 57.85 -2.99
N GLY A 183 57.97 57.56 -1.66
CA GLY A 183 58.97 56.76 -1.02
C GLY A 183 60.10 57.61 -0.37
N ASP A 184 60.16 58.95 -0.59
CA ASP A 184 61.14 59.78 0.03
C ASP A 184 60.99 59.78 1.55
N PRO A 185 62.10 59.72 2.33
CA PRO A 185 62.09 59.73 3.78
C PRO A 185 61.69 61.08 4.33
N VAL A 186 60.78 61.10 5.29
CA VAL A 186 60.39 62.28 6.07
C VAL A 186 60.65 62.02 7.54
N GLU A 187 61.45 62.82 8.17
CA GLU A 187 61.69 62.77 9.60
C GLU A 187 60.50 63.41 10.32
N LEU A 188 59.86 62.66 11.20
CA LEU A 188 58.74 63.12 12.01
C LEU A 188 59.16 63.33 13.44
N SER A 189 59.19 64.57 13.86
CA SER A 189 59.44 64.97 15.26
C SER A 189 58.11 65.01 16.01
N ILE A 190 58.02 64.31 17.14
CA ILE A 190 56.78 64.16 17.92
C ILE A 190 56.77 65.25 18.98
N ASP A 191 55.72 66.04 19.08
CA ASP A 191 55.57 67.12 20.04
C ASP A 191 55.66 66.58 21.49
N GLY A 192 56.53 67.26 22.27
CA GLY A 192 56.76 66.88 23.67
C GLY A 192 57.68 65.67 23.89
N TYR A 193 58.28 65.09 22.83
CA TYR A 193 59.24 63.98 22.93
C TYR A 193 60.55 64.30 22.20
N LEU A 194 61.65 63.80 22.73
CA LEU A 194 62.98 63.90 22.06
C LEU A 194 63.18 62.80 20.98
N LEU A 195 62.10 62.11 20.58
CA LEU A 195 62.16 61.04 19.61
C LEU A 195 61.70 61.53 18.24
N SER A 196 62.47 61.23 17.22
CA SER A 196 62.05 61.35 15.83
C SER A 196 61.79 59.95 15.21
N LYS A 197 60.87 59.86 14.28
CA LYS A 197 60.55 58.66 13.47
C LYS A 197 60.73 59.03 12.01
N VAL A 198 61.13 58.03 11.22
CA VAL A 198 61.23 58.21 9.77
C VAL A 198 59.97 57.57 9.13
N GLY A 199 59.20 58.41 8.47
CA GLY A 199 58.14 58.03 7.60
C GLY A 199 58.56 58.08 6.14
N ALA A 200 57.69 57.59 5.25
CA ALA A 200 57.89 57.67 3.81
C ALA A 200 56.70 58.40 3.15
N VAL A 201 56.99 59.22 2.18
CA VAL A 201 55.98 59.91 1.35
C VAL A 201 55.17 58.87 0.64
N ASP A 202 53.82 58.84 0.82
CA ASP A 202 52.91 57.99 0.10
C ASP A 202 52.24 58.72 -1.06
N THR A 203 51.61 59.85 -0.78
CA THR A 203 50.97 60.69 -1.79
C THR A 203 51.22 62.14 -1.59
N ILE A 204 51.35 62.90 -2.69
CA ILE A 204 51.44 64.31 -2.72
C ILE A 204 50.19 64.89 -3.34
N ASP A 205 49.42 65.64 -2.55
CA ASP A 205 48.19 66.26 -3.06
C ASP A 205 48.62 67.39 -4.04
N ARG A 206 47.93 67.44 -5.17
CA ARG A 206 48.20 68.45 -6.18
C ARG A 206 47.37 69.71 -5.97
N GLU A 207 46.47 69.71 -4.98
CA GLU A 207 45.68 70.88 -4.63
C GLU A 207 46.49 71.87 -3.74
N ILE A 208 46.59 73.06 -4.20
CA ILE A 208 47.27 74.12 -3.45
C ILE A 208 46.29 74.72 -2.45
N LYS A 209 46.61 74.64 -1.16
CA LYS A 209 45.82 75.20 -0.06
C LYS A 209 46.60 76.38 0.59
N ALA A 210 45.93 77.24 1.32
CA ALA A 210 46.56 78.22 2.18
C ALA A 210 46.72 77.63 3.58
N ASP A 211 47.92 77.79 4.22
CA ASP A 211 48.14 77.50 5.63
C ASP A 211 47.49 78.54 6.52
N ALA A 212 47.63 78.44 7.85
CA ALA A 212 47.07 79.37 8.81
C ALA A 212 47.66 80.79 8.65
N ASN A 213 48.84 80.94 8.01
CA ASN A 213 49.54 82.21 7.73
C ASN A 213 49.27 82.74 6.33
N GLY A 214 48.46 82.08 5.51
CA GLY A 214 48.14 82.46 4.14
C GLY A 214 49.15 82.02 3.09
N ASN A 215 50.16 81.21 3.44
CA ASN A 215 51.18 80.72 2.52
C ASN A 215 50.56 79.55 1.64
N LYS A 216 51.05 79.48 0.41
CA LYS A 216 50.65 78.38 -0.49
C LYS A 216 51.34 77.07 -0.11
N VAL A 217 50.58 76.14 0.36
CA VAL A 217 51.08 74.83 0.78
C VAL A 217 50.40 73.70 -0.03
N VAL A 218 51.08 72.57 -0.12
CA VAL A 218 50.63 71.32 -0.68
C VAL A 218 50.71 70.28 0.42
N THR A 219 49.66 69.48 0.51
CA THR A 219 49.54 68.39 1.50
C THR A 219 50.33 67.18 1.06
N VAL A 220 51.29 66.74 1.84
CA VAL A 220 52.07 65.53 1.64
C VAL A 220 51.61 64.50 2.64
N GLU A 221 51.06 63.40 2.19
CA GLU A 221 50.68 62.26 3.04
C GLU A 221 51.90 61.38 3.27
N VAL A 222 52.25 61.19 4.52
CA VAL A 222 53.40 60.40 4.96
C VAL A 222 52.91 59.21 5.78
N LEU A 223 53.42 58.04 5.44
CA LEU A 223 53.18 56.80 6.20
C LEU A 223 54.34 56.55 7.14
N VAL A 224 54.06 56.24 8.39
CA VAL A 224 55.07 55.86 9.38
C VAL A 224 54.69 54.51 10.03
N SER A 225 55.65 53.59 10.07
CA SER A 225 55.47 52.32 10.76
C SER A 225 55.51 52.51 12.27
N ASN A 226 54.60 51.83 12.96
CA ASN A 226 54.52 51.89 14.40
C ASN A 226 55.29 50.71 15.03
N ASP A 227 56.24 51.04 15.89
CA ASP A 227 56.96 50.09 16.74
C ASP A 227 56.35 49.95 18.15
N GLY A 228 55.17 50.49 18.35
CA GLY A 228 54.46 50.49 19.63
C GLY A 228 54.58 51.80 20.40
N THR A 229 55.33 52.76 19.88
CA THR A 229 55.57 54.09 20.53
C THR A 229 54.65 55.20 20.03
N LEU A 230 53.99 54.96 18.86
CA LEU A 230 53.09 55.92 18.25
C LEU A 230 51.61 55.61 18.58
N SER A 231 50.84 56.66 18.69
CA SER A 231 49.39 56.58 18.82
C SER A 231 48.71 57.66 17.97
N ALA A 232 47.47 57.38 17.55
CA ALA A 232 46.70 58.41 16.86
C ALA A 232 46.45 59.60 17.74
N GLY A 233 46.41 60.79 17.14
CA GLY A 233 46.25 62.06 17.83
C GLY A 233 47.56 62.71 18.29
N LEU A 234 48.70 61.98 18.29
CA LEU A 234 50.00 62.61 18.54
C LEU A 234 50.32 63.62 17.44
N LYS A 235 50.64 64.87 17.84
CA LYS A 235 51.01 65.88 16.89
C LYS A 235 52.46 65.70 16.47
N VAL A 236 52.73 65.76 15.20
CA VAL A 236 54.05 65.58 14.61
C VAL A 236 54.31 66.69 13.63
N LYS A 237 55.60 67.10 13.55
CA LYS A 237 56.16 68.02 12.57
C LYS A 237 57.05 67.21 11.63
N GLY A 238 56.82 67.31 10.33
CA GLY A 238 57.65 66.66 9.34
C GLY A 238 58.83 67.54 8.90
N SER A 239 59.96 66.87 8.71
CA SER A 239 61.19 67.56 8.20
C SER A 239 61.79 66.73 7.07
N ILE A 240 62.16 67.33 5.99
CA ILE A 240 62.74 66.72 4.80
C ILE A 240 64.18 67.27 4.60
N GLY A 241 65.12 66.44 4.16
CA GLY A 241 66.50 66.80 3.94
C GLY A 241 67.38 66.47 5.13
N SER A 242 68.68 66.76 5.05
CA SER A 242 69.68 66.54 6.11
C SER A 242 70.59 67.73 6.34
N GLY A 243 71.02 67.98 7.61
CA GLY A 243 71.90 69.07 7.99
C GLY A 243 71.27 70.47 7.91
N ASP A 244 72.04 71.47 7.49
CA ASP A 244 71.56 72.83 7.40
C ASP A 244 70.51 73.10 6.32
N GLY A 245 70.19 72.09 5.47
CA GLY A 245 69.15 72.15 4.45
C GLY A 245 67.84 71.49 4.86
N LYS A 246 67.53 71.30 6.14
CA LYS A 246 66.28 70.72 6.66
C LYS A 246 65.10 71.66 6.42
N ILE A 247 64.07 71.14 5.82
CA ILE A 247 62.85 71.87 5.49
C ILE A 247 61.72 71.27 6.33
N ASP A 248 61.10 72.12 7.12
CA ASP A 248 60.02 71.71 8.05
C ASP A 248 58.65 71.94 7.47
N SER A 249 57.69 71.08 7.82
CA SER A 249 56.25 71.29 7.52
C SER A 249 55.77 72.58 8.19
N SER A 250 54.89 73.35 7.54
CA SER A 250 54.39 74.63 8.04
C SER A 250 53.60 74.53 9.35
N GLU A 251 52.99 73.35 9.60
CA GLU A 251 52.19 73.12 10.79
C GLU A 251 52.45 71.71 11.36
N GLN A 252 52.12 71.54 12.66
CA GLN A 252 52.06 70.24 13.32
C GLN A 252 50.73 69.64 13.07
N VAL A 253 50.72 68.38 12.64
CA VAL A 253 49.47 67.63 12.32
C VAL A 253 49.42 66.36 13.14
N ALA A 254 48.21 65.96 13.55
CA ALA A 254 48.01 64.76 14.32
C ALA A 254 48.14 63.51 13.43
N LEU A 255 48.77 62.48 13.97
CA LEU A 255 48.79 61.15 13.37
C LEU A 255 47.37 60.56 13.31
N GLU A 256 47.04 60.01 12.17
CA GLU A 256 45.79 59.32 11.94
C GLU A 256 46.05 57.84 11.65
N TYR A 257 45.07 57.00 11.95
CA TYR A 257 45.11 55.59 11.51
C TYR A 257 45.05 55.52 9.98
N VAL A 258 45.82 54.61 9.39
CA VAL A 258 45.76 54.34 7.93
C VAL A 258 44.43 53.68 7.55
N ARG A 259 44.03 52.77 8.36
CA ARG A 259 42.74 52.01 8.15
C ARG A 259 41.93 51.93 9.43
N THR A 260 40.67 52.20 9.30
CA THR A 260 39.66 51.97 10.35
C THR A 260 38.48 51.25 9.78
N SER A 261 37.91 50.31 10.52
CA SER A 261 36.70 49.59 10.14
C SER A 261 35.67 49.73 11.25
N PRO A 262 34.54 50.36 10.98
CA PRO A 262 33.44 50.39 11.93
C PRO A 262 32.82 48.97 12.01
N ILE A 263 32.46 48.58 13.22
CA ILE A 263 31.79 47.32 13.50
C ILE A 263 30.33 47.66 13.81
N PHE A 264 29.42 47.07 13.08
CA PHE A 264 27.98 47.22 13.30
C PHE A 264 27.39 45.93 13.84
N ALA A 265 26.30 46.01 14.58
CA ALA A 265 25.45 44.89 14.85
C ALA A 265 24.72 44.53 13.55
N GLU A 266 24.79 43.28 13.13
CA GLU A 266 24.12 42.79 11.93
C GLU A 266 22.74 42.19 12.23
N ALA A 267 22.44 42.02 13.54
CA ALA A 267 21.16 41.57 14.06
C ALA A 267 20.67 42.46 15.21
N SER A 268 19.38 42.45 15.48
CA SER A 268 18.78 43.14 16.62
C SER A 268 18.70 42.22 17.83
N GLY A 269 19.11 42.70 19.00
CA GLY A 269 19.06 41.91 20.23
C GLY A 269 19.68 42.68 21.41
N THR A 270 19.85 42.00 22.53
CA THR A 270 20.52 42.49 23.72
C THR A 270 21.95 41.96 23.77
N ILE A 271 22.92 42.79 24.11
CA ILE A 271 24.31 42.34 24.28
C ILE A 271 24.38 41.38 25.47
N LYS A 272 24.68 40.13 25.19
CA LYS A 272 24.84 39.08 26.20
C LYS A 272 26.23 39.08 26.82
N SER A 273 27.23 39.31 26.01
CA SER A 273 28.61 39.37 26.44
C SER A 273 29.46 40.22 25.51
N MET A 274 30.45 40.89 26.05
CA MET A 274 31.52 41.56 25.33
C MET A 274 32.85 40.94 25.74
N LYS A 275 33.66 40.52 24.78
CA LYS A 275 34.92 39.81 25.05
C LYS A 275 36.10 40.75 25.25
N PHE A 276 36.06 41.94 24.66
CA PHE A 276 37.11 42.92 24.70
C PHE A 276 36.65 44.20 25.38
N LYS A 277 37.59 44.87 26.03
CA LYS A 277 37.42 46.22 26.60
C LYS A 277 37.90 47.26 25.61
N ASP A 278 37.49 48.50 25.86
CA ASP A 278 37.96 49.63 25.06
C ASP A 278 39.52 49.74 25.10
N GLY A 279 40.10 49.91 23.93
CA GLY A 279 41.54 50.01 23.77
C GLY A 279 42.30 48.71 23.64
N GLU A 280 41.71 47.56 23.74
CA GLU A 280 42.34 46.23 23.57
C GLU A 280 42.61 45.91 22.09
N THR A 281 43.56 45.00 21.84
CA THR A 281 43.93 44.55 20.50
C THR A 281 43.14 43.29 20.16
N VAL A 282 42.53 43.26 18.97
CA VAL A 282 41.75 42.14 18.43
C VAL A 282 42.38 41.64 17.15
N LYS A 283 42.21 40.36 16.85
CA LYS A 283 42.58 39.75 15.56
C LYS A 283 41.36 39.60 14.67
N GLN A 284 41.56 39.64 13.37
CA GLN A 284 40.50 39.40 12.40
C GLN A 284 39.79 38.04 12.68
N GLY A 285 38.47 38.05 12.68
CA GLY A 285 37.63 36.91 12.97
C GLY A 285 37.40 36.61 14.46
N GLU A 286 38.06 37.33 15.39
CA GLU A 286 37.78 37.14 16.81
C GLU A 286 36.41 37.69 17.20
N LEU A 287 35.72 36.93 18.06
CA LEU A 287 34.41 37.30 18.58
C LEU A 287 34.51 38.50 19.51
N ILE A 288 33.83 39.58 19.18
CA ILE A 288 33.81 40.83 19.96
C ILE A 288 32.63 40.83 20.93
N ALA A 289 31.45 40.57 20.42
CA ALA A 289 30.22 40.55 21.22
C ALA A 289 29.29 39.44 20.79
N THR A 290 28.54 38.94 21.75
CA THR A 290 27.43 38.00 21.46
C THR A 290 26.14 38.72 21.80
N LEU A 291 25.21 38.69 20.86
CA LEU A 291 23.85 39.17 21.03
C LEU A 291 22.92 38.03 21.43
N PHE A 292 21.82 38.40 22.03
CA PHE A 292 20.79 37.47 22.45
C PHE A 292 19.38 38.05 22.15
N ASN A 293 18.49 37.21 21.64
CA ASN A 293 17.13 37.61 21.33
C ASN A 293 16.20 36.40 21.52
N ASP A 294 15.42 36.40 22.63
CA ASP A 294 14.48 35.33 22.97
C ASP A 294 13.39 35.19 21.93
N ASP A 295 12.88 36.31 21.42
CA ASP A 295 11.81 36.30 20.44
C ASP A 295 12.25 35.64 19.14
N LEU A 296 13.51 35.85 18.74
CA LEU A 296 14.07 35.22 17.55
C LEU A 296 14.10 33.70 17.68
N GLN A 297 14.53 33.19 18.83
CA GLN A 297 14.57 31.75 19.09
C GLN A 297 13.16 31.14 19.10
N ASN A 298 12.20 31.79 19.75
CA ASN A 298 10.81 31.38 19.78
C ASN A 298 10.18 31.42 18.38
N ASN A 299 10.49 32.45 17.58
CA ASN A 299 10.04 32.56 16.21
C ASN A 299 10.60 31.45 15.32
N ILE A 300 11.88 31.08 15.48
CA ILE A 300 12.49 29.95 14.77
C ILE A 300 11.75 28.66 15.09
N ILE A 301 11.54 28.35 16.37
CA ILE A 301 10.82 27.15 16.81
C ILE A 301 9.39 27.12 16.27
N SER A 302 8.67 28.24 16.37
CA SER A 302 7.32 28.38 15.86
C SER A 302 7.28 28.18 14.35
N LYS A 303 8.23 28.74 13.61
CA LYS A 303 8.31 28.59 12.17
C LYS A 303 8.64 27.16 11.75
N GLN A 304 9.54 26.48 12.47
CA GLN A 304 9.83 25.06 12.26
C GLN A 304 8.58 24.19 12.46
N SER A 305 7.79 24.44 13.50
CA SER A 305 6.54 23.73 13.75
C SER A 305 5.49 24.00 12.66
N ALA A 306 5.44 25.23 12.15
CA ALA A 306 4.55 25.57 11.04
C ALA A 306 4.95 24.88 9.74
N ILE A 307 6.26 24.76 9.47
CA ILE A 307 6.80 24.03 8.30
C ILE A 307 6.42 22.56 8.39
N GLU A 308 6.59 21.93 9.56
CA GLU A 308 6.23 20.52 9.73
C GLU A 308 4.73 20.28 9.48
N SER A 309 3.88 21.15 10.03
CA SER A 309 2.44 21.09 9.78
C SER A 309 2.09 21.30 8.30
N GLN A 310 2.82 22.20 7.62
CA GLN A 310 2.60 22.47 6.20
C GLN A 310 3.10 21.32 5.31
N LYS A 311 4.18 20.62 5.68
CA LYS A 311 4.64 19.40 5.00
C LYS A 311 3.59 18.30 5.02
N ILE A 312 2.90 18.13 6.15
CA ILE A 312 1.78 17.18 6.23
C ILE A 312 0.69 17.56 5.21
N ARG A 313 0.34 18.84 5.12
CA ARG A 313 -0.67 19.30 4.13
C ARG A 313 -0.24 19.08 2.69
N VAL A 314 1.05 19.30 2.39
CA VAL A 314 1.60 19.01 1.05
C VAL A 314 1.48 17.52 0.75
N ASN A 315 1.90 16.65 1.69
CA ASN A 315 1.80 15.20 1.53
C ASN A 315 0.34 14.74 1.31
N ASP A 316 -0.61 15.27 2.08
CA ASP A 316 -2.03 14.96 1.92
C ASP A 316 -2.56 15.40 0.53
N ALA A 317 -2.14 16.57 0.06
CA ALA A 317 -2.50 17.06 -1.26
C ALA A 317 -1.85 16.22 -2.37
N GLU A 318 -0.60 15.80 -2.22
CA GLU A 318 0.09 14.88 -3.14
C GLU A 318 -0.60 13.52 -3.22
N GLN A 319 -1.01 12.96 -2.08
CA GLN A 319 -1.77 11.71 -2.06
C GLN A 319 -3.08 11.83 -2.85
N LYS A 320 -3.79 12.94 -2.71
CA LYS A 320 -5.01 13.21 -3.49
C LYS A 320 -4.73 13.34 -4.99
N VAL A 321 -3.64 14.00 -5.38
CA VAL A 321 -3.21 14.08 -6.78
C VAL A 321 -2.82 12.70 -7.30
N ASN A 322 -2.12 11.89 -6.51
CA ASN A 322 -1.75 10.52 -6.89
C ASN A 322 -2.98 9.63 -7.12
N GLN A 323 -4.08 9.87 -6.40
CA GLN A 323 -5.35 9.17 -6.60
C GLN A 323 -6.03 9.51 -7.94
N LEU A 324 -5.62 10.60 -8.60
CA LEU A 324 -6.12 10.94 -9.93
C LEU A 324 -5.63 9.97 -11.01
N THR A 325 -4.55 9.24 -10.74
CA THR A 325 -3.98 8.27 -11.67
C THR A 325 -4.19 6.85 -11.15
N ILE A 326 -5.13 6.15 -11.74
CA ILE A 326 -5.44 4.76 -11.41
C ILE A 326 -4.53 3.84 -12.22
N LYS A 327 -3.75 3.01 -11.52
CA LYS A 327 -2.75 2.12 -12.12
C LYS A 327 -3.12 0.66 -11.90
N ALA A 328 -2.62 -0.22 -12.78
CA ALA A 328 -2.73 -1.65 -12.61
C ALA A 328 -1.94 -2.10 -11.38
N PRO A 329 -2.56 -2.88 -10.46
CA PRO A 329 -1.93 -3.31 -9.21
C PRO A 329 -0.87 -4.40 -9.41
N PHE A 330 -1.05 -5.24 -10.43
CA PHE A 330 -0.17 -6.35 -10.80
C PHE A 330 -0.35 -6.71 -12.28
N ASP A 331 0.51 -7.58 -12.80
CA ASP A 331 0.44 -8.08 -14.17
C ASP A 331 -0.79 -8.99 -14.34
N GLY A 332 -1.62 -8.71 -15.33
CA GLY A 332 -2.83 -9.48 -15.52
C GLY A 332 -3.64 -9.05 -16.74
N VAL A 333 -4.89 -9.41 -16.74
CA VAL A 333 -5.87 -9.03 -17.75
C VAL A 333 -6.95 -8.18 -17.10
N PHE A 334 -7.23 -7.03 -17.67
CA PHE A 334 -8.38 -6.21 -17.27
C PHE A 334 -9.65 -6.70 -17.98
N SER A 335 -10.73 -6.85 -17.24
CA SER A 335 -12.08 -7.07 -17.81
C SER A 335 -13.15 -6.49 -16.89
N ALA A 336 -14.18 -5.90 -17.49
CA ALA A 336 -15.37 -5.47 -16.78
C ALA A 336 -16.15 -6.67 -16.21
N ASP A 337 -16.08 -7.83 -16.88
CA ASP A 337 -16.78 -9.05 -16.48
C ASP A 337 -16.24 -9.65 -15.17
N PHE A 338 -14.97 -9.43 -14.85
CA PHE A 338 -14.38 -9.90 -13.58
C PHE A 338 -14.97 -9.22 -12.34
N ALA A 339 -15.59 -8.06 -12.49
CA ALA A 339 -16.28 -7.35 -11.42
C ALA A 339 -17.79 -7.61 -11.37
N ASN A 340 -18.30 -8.64 -12.07
CA ASN A 340 -19.72 -8.94 -12.23
C ASN A 340 -20.56 -7.75 -12.79
N SER A 341 -19.90 -6.79 -13.43
CA SER A 341 -20.54 -5.67 -14.09
C SER A 341 -21.08 -6.11 -15.45
N LYS A 342 -22.31 -6.57 -15.48
CA LYS A 342 -23.00 -6.94 -16.75
C LYS A 342 -23.24 -5.74 -17.68
N ASN A 343 -23.07 -4.52 -17.17
CA ASN A 343 -23.19 -3.30 -17.94
C ASN A 343 -21.83 -2.95 -18.52
N ASN A 344 -21.83 -2.55 -19.79
CA ASN A 344 -20.62 -2.09 -20.47
C ASN A 344 -20.19 -0.71 -19.92
N VAL A 345 -19.68 -0.72 -18.68
CA VAL A 345 -19.33 0.47 -17.90
C VAL A 345 -18.39 1.38 -18.69
N LEU A 346 -17.45 0.78 -19.48
CA LEU A 346 -16.49 1.53 -20.28
C LEU A 346 -17.15 2.43 -21.36
N ARG A 347 -18.32 2.02 -21.89
CA ARG A 347 -19.06 2.85 -22.86
C ARG A 347 -19.77 4.03 -22.22
N ASN A 348 -20.14 3.91 -20.95
CA ASN A 348 -20.88 4.96 -20.23
C ASN A 348 -19.99 6.11 -19.79
N TYR A 349 -18.67 5.91 -19.78
CA TYR A 349 -17.70 6.89 -19.31
C TYR A 349 -16.63 7.18 -20.37
N PRO A 350 -16.98 7.92 -21.44
CA PRO A 350 -15.99 8.36 -22.41
C PRO A 350 -15.05 9.42 -21.82
N VAL A 351 -13.93 9.66 -22.46
CA VAL A 351 -13.02 10.76 -22.12
C VAL A 351 -13.81 12.08 -22.11
N GLY A 352 -13.62 12.87 -21.07
CA GLY A 352 -14.38 14.11 -20.80
C GLY A 352 -15.67 13.91 -20.00
N ALA A 353 -16.10 12.67 -19.73
CA ALA A 353 -17.25 12.41 -18.87
C ALA A 353 -16.93 12.59 -17.39
N GLN A 354 -17.90 13.02 -16.62
CA GLN A 354 -17.82 13.04 -15.17
C GLN A 354 -18.04 11.62 -14.62
N ILE A 355 -17.23 11.23 -13.67
CA ILE A 355 -17.32 9.93 -12.99
C ILE A 355 -17.28 10.13 -11.48
N ASN A 356 -18.12 9.38 -10.78
CA ASN A 356 -18.23 9.50 -9.33
C ASN A 356 -17.27 8.51 -8.63
N ALA A 357 -16.86 8.87 -7.43
CA ALA A 357 -16.14 7.98 -6.54
C ALA A 357 -16.89 6.66 -6.32
N ASN A 358 -16.15 5.61 -6.00
CA ASN A 358 -16.64 4.24 -5.80
C ASN A 358 -17.28 3.59 -7.06
N THR A 359 -17.16 4.21 -8.24
CA THR A 359 -17.55 3.56 -9.49
C THR A 359 -16.56 2.47 -9.84
N THR A 360 -17.03 1.23 -9.95
CA THR A 360 -16.22 0.09 -10.37
C THR A 360 -16.21 -0.02 -11.89
N LEU A 361 -15.05 0.10 -12.52
CA LEU A 361 -14.87 -0.01 -13.96
C LEU A 361 -14.73 -1.45 -14.45
N GLY A 362 -14.25 -2.32 -13.59
CA GLY A 362 -13.93 -3.70 -13.87
C GLY A 362 -12.95 -4.24 -12.84
N ALA A 363 -12.23 -5.29 -13.18
CA ALA A 363 -11.14 -5.78 -12.35
C ALA A 363 -9.94 -6.20 -13.20
N VAL A 364 -8.75 -6.15 -12.61
CA VAL A 364 -7.56 -6.81 -13.12
C VAL A 364 -7.44 -8.16 -12.44
N ALA A 365 -7.27 -9.21 -13.21
CA ALA A 365 -7.11 -10.57 -12.73
C ALA A 365 -5.84 -11.20 -13.31
N SER A 366 -5.07 -11.87 -12.48
CA SER A 366 -3.94 -12.68 -12.93
C SER A 366 -4.44 -14.07 -13.30
N LEU A 367 -4.28 -14.44 -14.56
CA LEU A 367 -4.69 -15.76 -15.05
C LEU A 367 -3.58 -16.82 -14.92
N SER A 368 -2.45 -16.51 -14.33
CA SER A 368 -1.32 -17.43 -14.14
C SER A 368 -1.61 -18.54 -13.12
N THR A 369 -2.44 -18.23 -12.15
CA THR A 369 -2.92 -19.18 -11.14
C THR A 369 -4.40 -18.98 -10.94
N MET A 370 -5.16 -20.05 -11.22
CA MET A 370 -6.59 -20.07 -10.95
C MET A 370 -6.84 -20.67 -9.58
N GLN A 371 -7.98 -20.38 -9.02
CA GLN A 371 -8.44 -20.98 -7.77
C GLN A 371 -9.87 -21.51 -7.90
N LEU A 372 -10.17 -22.50 -7.10
CA LEU A 372 -11.49 -23.12 -7.03
C LEU A 372 -11.85 -23.32 -5.55
N ALA A 373 -12.91 -22.71 -5.10
CA ALA A 373 -13.45 -22.96 -3.76
C ALA A 373 -14.48 -24.07 -3.83
N ILE A 374 -14.26 -25.17 -3.12
CA ILE A 374 -15.19 -26.29 -3.04
C ILE A 374 -15.74 -26.42 -1.62
N ALA A 375 -17.03 -26.67 -1.52
CA ALA A 375 -17.71 -26.91 -0.26
C ALA A 375 -17.42 -28.35 0.24
N VAL A 376 -16.80 -28.46 1.39
CA VAL A 376 -16.46 -29.71 2.09
C VAL A 376 -17.44 -29.89 3.25
N ASP A 377 -18.02 -31.06 3.37
CA ASP A 377 -18.91 -31.40 4.47
C ASP A 377 -18.19 -31.40 5.82
N GLU A 378 -18.88 -31.06 6.90
CA GLU A 378 -18.32 -31.04 8.27
C GLU A 378 -17.69 -32.38 8.67
N LEU A 379 -18.26 -33.50 8.19
CA LEU A 379 -17.73 -34.83 8.49
C LEU A 379 -16.37 -35.11 7.82
N ASP A 380 -16.15 -34.53 6.66
CA ASP A 380 -14.91 -34.69 5.89
C ASP A 380 -13.83 -33.66 6.24
N LEU A 381 -14.21 -32.57 6.96
CA LEU A 381 -13.34 -31.43 7.26
C LEU A 381 -12.03 -31.84 7.94
N THR A 382 -12.09 -32.76 8.90
CA THR A 382 -10.92 -33.23 9.64
C THR A 382 -9.88 -33.93 8.75
N SER A 383 -10.32 -34.43 7.61
CA SER A 383 -9.51 -35.18 6.64
C SER A 383 -8.89 -34.28 5.56
N VAL A 384 -9.42 -33.06 5.37
CA VAL A 384 -8.91 -32.08 4.39
C VAL A 384 -7.89 -31.17 5.04
N LYS A 385 -6.68 -31.11 4.47
CA LYS A 385 -5.56 -30.32 4.98
C LYS A 385 -4.90 -29.53 3.86
N VAL A 386 -4.35 -28.38 4.23
CA VAL A 386 -3.49 -27.59 3.34
C VAL A 386 -2.30 -28.42 2.85
N GLY A 387 -1.96 -28.29 1.58
CA GLY A 387 -0.88 -29.05 0.95
C GLY A 387 -1.31 -30.37 0.29
N GLN A 388 -2.57 -30.76 0.42
CA GLN A 388 -3.07 -31.97 -0.26
C GLN A 388 -3.18 -31.75 -1.76
N LYS A 389 -2.84 -32.80 -2.53
CA LYS A 389 -2.96 -32.82 -3.99
C LYS A 389 -4.41 -32.93 -4.40
N VAL A 390 -4.75 -32.20 -5.44
CA VAL A 390 -6.09 -32.14 -5.99
C VAL A 390 -6.06 -32.41 -7.48
N THR A 391 -6.92 -33.28 -7.94
CA THR A 391 -7.15 -33.48 -9.37
C THR A 391 -8.37 -32.68 -9.79
N VAL A 392 -8.21 -31.79 -10.74
CA VAL A 392 -9.28 -30.89 -11.21
C VAL A 392 -9.67 -31.27 -12.64
N LYS A 393 -10.94 -31.45 -12.85
CA LYS A 393 -11.57 -31.69 -14.16
C LYS A 393 -12.42 -30.47 -14.50
N VAL A 394 -12.18 -29.89 -15.66
CA VAL A 394 -12.92 -28.73 -16.15
C VAL A 394 -13.93 -29.21 -17.20
N ASP A 395 -15.20 -28.90 -17.01
CA ASP A 395 -16.28 -29.43 -17.85
C ASP A 395 -16.14 -29.01 -19.32
N ALA A 396 -15.63 -27.81 -19.55
CA ALA A 396 -15.42 -27.27 -20.89
C ALA A 396 -14.22 -27.90 -21.63
N ILE A 397 -13.35 -28.67 -20.94
CA ILE A 397 -12.11 -29.23 -21.49
C ILE A 397 -12.11 -30.74 -21.29
N SER A 398 -12.73 -31.44 -22.24
CA SER A 398 -12.87 -32.89 -22.16
C SER A 398 -11.50 -33.60 -22.27
N GLY A 399 -11.29 -34.61 -21.42
CA GLY A 399 -10.10 -35.49 -21.48
C GLY A 399 -8.83 -34.94 -20.88
N LYS A 400 -8.78 -33.69 -20.37
CA LYS A 400 -7.63 -33.09 -19.68
C LYS A 400 -7.93 -32.92 -18.18
N THR A 401 -6.98 -33.30 -17.34
CA THR A 401 -7.04 -33.07 -15.90
C THR A 401 -5.92 -32.14 -15.50
N PHE A 402 -6.20 -31.27 -14.56
CA PHE A 402 -5.24 -30.31 -14.01
C PHE A 402 -4.86 -30.73 -12.59
N GLN A 403 -3.62 -30.49 -12.22
CA GLN A 403 -3.15 -30.75 -10.87
C GLN A 403 -3.21 -29.43 -10.07
N GLY A 404 -3.81 -29.51 -8.90
CA GLY A 404 -3.90 -28.40 -7.96
C GLY A 404 -3.46 -28.83 -6.57
N GLU A 405 -3.47 -27.87 -5.68
CA GLU A 405 -3.13 -28.06 -4.26
C GLU A 405 -4.10 -27.27 -3.39
N VAL A 406 -4.49 -27.85 -2.25
CA VAL A 406 -5.28 -27.14 -1.23
C VAL A 406 -4.42 -26.05 -0.59
N THR A 407 -4.78 -24.79 -0.77
CA THR A 407 -4.06 -23.64 -0.22
C THR A 407 -4.63 -23.14 1.09
N SER A 408 -5.94 -23.29 1.28
CA SER A 408 -6.60 -22.90 2.53
C SER A 408 -7.88 -23.70 2.74
N VAL A 409 -8.26 -23.86 4.00
CA VAL A 409 -9.54 -24.41 4.42
C VAL A 409 -10.18 -23.39 5.35
N SER A 410 -11.42 -23.02 5.08
CA SER A 410 -12.15 -22.03 5.89
C SER A 410 -12.38 -22.54 7.30
N ASN A 411 -12.22 -21.67 8.29
CA ASN A 411 -12.61 -21.93 9.67
C ASN A 411 -14.06 -21.53 9.97
N VAL A 412 -14.75 -20.96 8.96
CA VAL A 412 -16.13 -20.51 9.08
C VAL A 412 -17.00 -21.40 8.20
N GLY A 413 -17.93 -22.10 8.82
CA GLY A 413 -18.91 -22.94 8.11
C GLY A 413 -20.10 -22.10 7.62
N ILE A 414 -20.63 -22.50 6.48
CA ILE A 414 -21.85 -21.94 5.89
C ILE A 414 -22.92 -23.02 5.95
N THR A 415 -24.01 -22.74 6.67
CA THR A 415 -25.14 -23.70 6.78
C THR A 415 -26.22 -23.34 5.76
N THR A 416 -26.47 -24.26 4.85
CA THR A 416 -27.53 -24.13 3.83
C THR A 416 -28.44 -25.37 3.92
N ASN A 417 -29.76 -25.16 4.10
CA ASN A 417 -30.73 -26.22 4.24
C ASN A 417 -30.39 -27.27 5.31
N GLY A 418 -29.77 -26.85 6.43
CA GLY A 418 -29.41 -27.74 7.53
C GLY A 418 -28.12 -28.54 7.33
N VAL A 419 -27.39 -28.33 6.24
CA VAL A 419 -26.05 -28.90 5.99
C VAL A 419 -25.00 -27.82 6.16
N THR A 420 -24.01 -28.06 7.03
CA THR A 420 -22.88 -27.16 7.23
C THR A 420 -21.71 -27.59 6.37
N THR A 421 -21.21 -26.67 5.57
CA THR A 421 -20.04 -26.89 4.72
C THR A 421 -18.99 -25.84 4.96
N TYR A 422 -17.75 -26.20 4.68
CA TYR A 422 -16.56 -25.34 4.80
C TYR A 422 -15.86 -25.23 3.45
N ASP A 423 -15.46 -24.03 3.07
CA ASP A 423 -14.80 -23.85 1.79
C ASP A 423 -13.32 -24.26 1.87
N ALA A 424 -12.94 -25.22 1.03
CA ALA A 424 -11.54 -25.55 0.74
C ALA A 424 -11.14 -24.89 -0.59
N VAL A 425 -10.14 -24.03 -0.54
CA VAL A 425 -9.63 -23.33 -1.72
C VAL A 425 -8.46 -24.12 -2.32
N VAL A 426 -8.59 -24.43 -3.58
CA VAL A 426 -7.61 -25.17 -4.38
C VAL A 426 -6.96 -24.22 -5.36
N ALA A 427 -5.64 -24.10 -5.35
CA ALA A 427 -4.88 -23.37 -6.36
C ALA A 427 -4.47 -24.30 -7.51
N ILE A 428 -4.58 -23.81 -8.73
CA ILE A 428 -4.32 -24.56 -9.96
C ILE A 428 -3.39 -23.70 -10.82
N PRO A 429 -2.11 -24.08 -11.00
CA PRO A 429 -1.23 -23.39 -11.93
C PRO A 429 -1.77 -23.47 -13.37
N ASN A 430 -1.87 -22.32 -14.02
CA ASN A 430 -2.31 -22.22 -15.41
C ASN A 430 -1.10 -21.94 -16.31
N THR A 431 -0.27 -22.94 -16.53
CA THR A 431 1.02 -22.82 -17.25
C THR A 431 0.84 -22.49 -18.73
N ASP A 432 -0.24 -22.91 -19.30
CA ASP A 432 -0.56 -22.67 -20.73
C ASP A 432 -1.62 -21.57 -20.89
N GLN A 433 -1.60 -20.56 -20.08
CA GLN A 433 -2.42 -19.33 -19.94
C GLN A 433 -3.78 -19.24 -20.71
N ASN A 434 -4.03 -20.14 -21.65
CA ASN A 434 -5.21 -20.17 -22.53
C ASN A 434 -6.22 -21.27 -22.22
N ASP A 435 -5.84 -22.28 -21.43
CA ASP A 435 -6.69 -23.42 -21.19
C ASP A 435 -7.74 -23.14 -20.12
N LEU A 436 -7.34 -22.57 -18.98
CA LEU A 436 -8.26 -22.24 -17.90
C LEU A 436 -8.71 -20.80 -18.01
N LYS A 437 -10.02 -20.59 -18.08
CA LYS A 437 -10.63 -19.27 -18.11
C LYS A 437 -11.47 -19.02 -16.87
N TYR A 438 -11.61 -17.75 -16.54
CA TYR A 438 -12.47 -17.28 -15.47
C TYR A 438 -13.92 -17.80 -15.63
N ALA A 439 -14.55 -18.16 -14.51
CA ALA A 439 -15.93 -18.68 -14.43
C ALA A 439 -16.20 -20.03 -15.15
N MET A 440 -15.17 -20.76 -15.61
CA MET A 440 -15.37 -22.14 -16.06
C MET A 440 -15.78 -23.03 -14.88
N THR A 441 -16.76 -23.90 -15.10
CA THR A 441 -17.17 -24.92 -14.12
C THR A 441 -16.14 -26.04 -14.07
N ALA A 442 -15.72 -26.38 -12.86
CA ALA A 442 -14.74 -27.42 -12.62
C ALA A 442 -15.10 -28.25 -11.38
N THR A 443 -14.77 -29.52 -11.44
CA THR A 443 -14.89 -30.46 -10.32
C THR A 443 -13.48 -30.77 -9.80
N ALA A 444 -13.28 -30.52 -8.52
CA ALA A 444 -12.02 -30.86 -7.84
C ALA A 444 -12.20 -32.11 -6.97
N GLU A 445 -11.23 -33.00 -7.03
CA GLU A 445 -11.15 -34.22 -6.23
C GLU A 445 -9.88 -34.10 -5.34
N ILE A 446 -10.07 -33.81 -4.04
CA ILE A 446 -8.99 -33.73 -3.04
C ILE A 446 -8.65 -35.15 -2.62
N SER A 447 -7.41 -35.59 -2.85
CA SER A 447 -6.93 -36.90 -2.38
C SER A 447 -6.64 -36.84 -0.88
N ILE A 448 -7.42 -37.59 -0.10
CA ILE A 448 -7.24 -37.68 1.36
C ILE A 448 -6.27 -38.79 1.68
N GLN A 449 -6.47 -39.96 1.08
CA GLN A 449 -5.68 -41.14 1.37
C GLN A 449 -5.65 -42.07 0.16
N ASP A 450 -4.44 -42.41 -0.29
CA ASP A 450 -4.21 -43.40 -1.35
C ASP A 450 -3.38 -44.54 -0.78
N LYS A 451 -3.92 -45.77 -0.84
CA LYS A 451 -3.18 -46.97 -0.52
C LYS A 451 -3.15 -47.89 -1.72
N LYS A 452 -1.98 -48.42 -2.02
CA LYS A 452 -1.74 -49.41 -3.10
C LYS A 452 -1.30 -50.72 -2.48
N ASP A 453 -1.43 -51.81 -3.25
CA ASP A 453 -1.08 -53.16 -2.83
C ASP A 453 -1.78 -53.69 -1.57
N ILE A 454 -2.97 -53.23 -1.30
CA ILE A 454 -3.80 -53.67 -0.19
C ILE A 454 -4.91 -54.63 -0.68
N LEU A 455 -5.39 -55.48 0.24
CA LEU A 455 -6.55 -56.35 -0.08
C LEU A 455 -7.80 -55.51 -0.12
N VAL A 456 -8.56 -55.59 -1.21
CA VAL A 456 -9.78 -54.81 -1.43
C VAL A 456 -10.97 -55.72 -1.72
N LEU A 457 -12.12 -55.33 -1.18
CA LEU A 457 -13.41 -55.93 -1.44
C LEU A 457 -14.44 -54.88 -1.83
N PRO A 458 -15.42 -55.18 -2.70
CA PRO A 458 -16.56 -54.31 -2.89
C PRO A 458 -17.33 -54.13 -1.57
N ILE A 459 -17.76 -52.89 -1.28
CA ILE A 459 -18.46 -52.57 -0.04
C ILE A 459 -19.73 -53.43 0.16
N GLN A 460 -20.32 -53.94 -0.92
CA GLN A 460 -21.54 -54.72 -0.93
C GLN A 460 -21.39 -56.12 -0.29
N VAL A 461 -20.16 -56.67 -0.25
CA VAL A 461 -19.92 -58.01 0.32
C VAL A 461 -19.61 -57.98 1.81
N VAL A 462 -19.38 -56.77 2.36
CA VAL A 462 -19.08 -56.59 3.77
C VAL A 462 -20.33 -56.17 4.53
N THR A 463 -20.71 -56.96 5.50
CA THR A 463 -21.84 -56.66 6.41
C THR A 463 -21.25 -56.13 7.73
N THR A 464 -21.72 -54.99 8.18
CA THR A 464 -21.30 -54.43 9.49
C THR A 464 -22.48 -54.46 10.45
N THR A 465 -22.37 -55.25 11.50
CA THR A 465 -23.38 -55.37 12.55
C THR A 465 -22.74 -55.12 13.92
N ARG A 466 -23.25 -54.17 14.68
CA ARG A 466 -22.78 -53.82 16.03
C ARG A 466 -21.28 -53.53 16.09
N GLY A 467 -20.73 -52.89 15.06
CA GLY A 467 -19.29 -52.51 15.00
C GLY A 467 -18.34 -53.61 14.52
N LYS A 468 -18.84 -54.82 14.27
CA LYS A 468 -18.07 -55.93 13.68
C LYS A 468 -18.36 -56.03 12.18
N SER A 469 -17.30 -56.12 11.39
CA SER A 469 -17.41 -56.31 9.95
C SER A 469 -17.22 -57.80 9.62
N THR A 470 -18.17 -58.39 8.88
CA THR A 470 -18.14 -59.79 8.52
C THR A 470 -18.38 -59.98 7.02
N VAL A 471 -17.91 -61.09 6.47
CA VAL A 471 -18.15 -61.54 5.11
C VAL A 471 -18.55 -63.02 5.14
N THR A 472 -19.16 -63.51 4.07
CA THR A 472 -19.37 -64.94 3.89
C THR A 472 -18.21 -65.51 3.07
N LEU A 473 -17.34 -66.27 3.74
CA LEU A 473 -16.16 -66.90 3.15
C LEU A 473 -16.51 -68.29 2.61
N LYS A 474 -16.11 -68.60 1.39
CA LYS A 474 -16.18 -69.93 0.82
C LYS A 474 -14.81 -70.61 1.00
N LYS A 475 -14.79 -71.69 1.81
CA LYS A 475 -13.58 -72.48 2.07
C LYS A 475 -13.23 -73.34 0.87
N ALA A 476 -11.99 -73.84 0.83
CA ALA A 476 -11.49 -74.69 -0.24
C ALA A 476 -12.24 -76.04 -0.40
N ASP A 477 -12.90 -76.46 0.68
CA ASP A 477 -13.81 -77.63 0.69
C ASP A 477 -15.23 -77.36 0.14
N GLY A 478 -15.48 -76.11 -0.28
CA GLY A 478 -16.80 -75.68 -0.78
C GLY A 478 -17.78 -75.27 0.30
N THR A 479 -17.44 -75.37 1.60
CA THR A 479 -18.31 -74.99 2.69
C THR A 479 -18.31 -73.45 2.85
N LEU A 480 -19.48 -72.92 3.26
CA LEU A 480 -19.62 -71.47 3.51
C LEU A 480 -19.49 -71.16 5.01
N GLU A 481 -18.60 -70.31 5.35
CA GLU A 481 -18.49 -69.73 6.68
C GLU A 481 -19.22 -68.39 6.69
N GLU A 482 -20.44 -68.40 7.16
CA GLU A 482 -21.24 -67.21 7.36
C GLU A 482 -20.71 -66.42 8.56
N GLN A 483 -20.61 -65.11 8.43
CA GLN A 483 -20.10 -64.20 9.48
C GLN A 483 -18.60 -64.35 9.83
N HIS A 484 -17.78 -64.70 8.86
CA HIS A 484 -16.31 -64.63 9.03
C HIS A 484 -15.88 -63.21 9.37
N GLU A 485 -15.29 -62.99 10.55
CA GLU A 485 -14.92 -61.64 11.06
C GLU A 485 -13.68 -61.14 10.35
N ILE A 486 -13.77 -59.93 9.82
CA ILE A 486 -12.69 -59.23 9.16
C ILE A 486 -12.42 -57.89 9.82
N LYS A 487 -11.17 -57.45 9.85
CA LYS A 487 -10.82 -56.07 10.19
C LYS A 487 -10.74 -55.26 8.91
N VAL A 488 -11.54 -54.22 8.83
CA VAL A 488 -11.58 -53.30 7.69
C VAL A 488 -10.78 -52.04 8.01
N GLY A 489 -10.11 -51.51 7.01
CA GLY A 489 -9.43 -50.24 7.07
C GLY A 489 -10.21 -49.14 6.35
N ILE A 490 -9.58 -48.54 5.34
CA ILE A 490 -10.18 -47.46 4.54
C ILE A 490 -11.42 -48.00 3.79
N ARG A 491 -12.44 -47.15 3.76
CA ARG A 491 -13.67 -47.38 2.99
C ARG A 491 -13.83 -46.29 1.96
N SER A 492 -13.99 -46.68 0.70
CA SER A 492 -14.44 -45.77 -0.36
C SER A 492 -15.94 -45.99 -0.67
N LYS A 493 -16.48 -45.22 -1.60
CA LYS A 493 -17.88 -45.40 -2.06
C LYS A 493 -18.16 -46.79 -2.66
N THR A 494 -17.16 -47.50 -3.15
CA THR A 494 -17.32 -48.76 -3.87
C THR A 494 -16.52 -49.91 -3.26
N GLN A 495 -15.47 -49.68 -2.52
CA GLN A 495 -14.53 -50.68 -2.03
C GLN A 495 -14.15 -50.45 -0.55
N VAL A 496 -13.71 -51.50 0.09
CA VAL A 496 -13.25 -51.54 1.48
C VAL A 496 -11.88 -52.23 1.54
N GLU A 497 -10.94 -51.66 2.27
CA GLU A 497 -9.65 -52.24 2.61
C GLU A 497 -9.88 -53.36 3.63
N VAL A 498 -9.30 -54.54 3.39
CA VAL A 498 -9.22 -55.63 4.38
C VAL A 498 -7.83 -55.63 4.98
N VAL A 499 -7.74 -55.28 6.27
CA VAL A 499 -6.47 -55.22 7.02
C VAL A 499 -6.07 -56.61 7.55
N SER A 500 -7.04 -57.40 7.96
CA SER A 500 -6.80 -58.79 8.42
C SER A 500 -8.09 -59.62 8.37
N GLY A 501 -7.96 -60.94 8.38
CA GLY A 501 -9.07 -61.90 8.34
C GLY A 501 -9.24 -62.60 6.99
N LEU A 502 -8.63 -62.09 5.93
CA LEU A 502 -8.62 -62.74 4.60
C LEU A 502 -7.26 -62.67 3.96
N ASN A 503 -6.96 -63.61 3.06
CA ASN A 503 -5.79 -63.66 2.24
C ASN A 503 -6.10 -63.39 0.76
N ALA A 504 -5.08 -62.96 -0.01
CA ALA A 504 -5.26 -62.83 -1.44
C ALA A 504 -5.58 -64.21 -2.09
N GLY A 505 -6.67 -64.27 -2.84
CA GLY A 505 -7.17 -65.45 -3.46
C GLY A 505 -8.37 -66.13 -2.76
N ASP A 506 -8.67 -65.74 -1.52
CA ASP A 506 -9.87 -66.21 -0.81
C ASP A 506 -11.15 -65.86 -1.60
N GLU A 507 -12.13 -66.78 -1.61
CA GLU A 507 -13.41 -66.54 -2.31
C GLU A 507 -14.49 -66.05 -1.34
N VAL A 508 -15.06 -64.89 -1.62
CA VAL A 508 -16.14 -64.30 -0.83
C VAL A 508 -17.43 -64.28 -1.63
N VAL A 509 -18.53 -64.64 -0.99
CA VAL A 509 -19.88 -64.72 -1.61
C VAL A 509 -20.47 -63.31 -1.75
N MET A 510 -20.94 -62.99 -2.94
CA MET A 510 -21.70 -61.76 -3.19
C MET A 510 -23.13 -61.91 -2.72
N PRO A 511 -23.69 -60.97 -1.96
CA PRO A 511 -25.11 -61.01 -1.59
C PRO A 511 -25.97 -60.86 -2.85
N VAL A 512 -26.82 -61.89 -3.11
CA VAL A 512 -27.75 -61.81 -4.21
C VAL A 512 -28.83 -60.80 -3.87
N ARG A 513 -28.95 -59.75 -4.62
CA ARG A 513 -30.12 -58.85 -4.54
C ARG A 513 -31.33 -59.66 -5.07
N ARG A 514 -32.22 -60.15 -4.18
CA ARG A 514 -33.54 -60.54 -4.60
C ARG A 514 -34.22 -59.35 -5.22
N ALA A 515 -34.43 -59.37 -6.51
CA ALA A 515 -35.36 -58.46 -7.16
C ALA A 515 -36.73 -58.68 -6.53
N THR A 516 -37.14 -57.78 -5.68
CA THR A 516 -38.55 -57.73 -5.22
C THR A 516 -39.34 -57.31 -6.43
N THR A 517 -39.97 -58.36 -7.08
CA THR A 517 -41.01 -58.13 -8.07
C THR A 517 -42.18 -57.53 -7.31
N THR A 518 -42.31 -56.26 -7.35
CA THR A 518 -43.50 -55.54 -6.89
C THR A 518 -44.57 -55.80 -7.90
N ASN A 519 -45.47 -56.80 -7.60
CA ASN A 519 -46.74 -56.98 -8.30
C ASN A 519 -47.54 -55.68 -8.05
N GLN A 520 -47.52 -54.79 -8.99
CA GLN A 520 -48.48 -53.70 -9.04
C GLN A 520 -49.82 -54.32 -9.45
N GLN A 521 -50.65 -54.65 -8.49
CA GLN A 521 -52.07 -54.82 -8.69
C GLN A 521 -52.67 -53.50 -9.12
N GLN A 522 -52.98 -53.43 -10.39
CA GLN A 522 -53.76 -52.40 -11.03
C GLN A 522 -55.19 -52.46 -10.47
N GLN A 523 -55.50 -51.69 -9.46
CA GLN A 523 -56.88 -51.40 -9.08
C GLN A 523 -57.37 -50.23 -9.93
N GLY A 524 -58.24 -50.52 -10.85
CA GLY A 524 -58.97 -49.57 -11.66
C GLY A 524 -59.90 -48.71 -10.82
N PHE A 525 -59.86 -47.45 -11.03
CA PHE A 525 -60.85 -46.49 -10.58
C PHE A 525 -61.94 -46.33 -11.67
N PRO A 526 -63.20 -46.32 -11.30
CA PRO A 526 -64.26 -46.00 -12.23
C PRO A 526 -64.37 -44.50 -12.46
N GLY A 527 -64.68 -44.18 -13.67
CA GLY A 527 -64.76 -42.81 -14.17
C GLY A 527 -65.87 -41.96 -13.53
N GLY A 528 -65.61 -40.68 -13.56
CA GLY A 528 -66.52 -39.57 -13.29
C GLY A 528 -66.22 -38.41 -14.23
N ALA A 529 -67.08 -38.27 -15.21
CA ALA A 529 -67.09 -37.17 -16.17
C ALA A 529 -67.49 -35.84 -15.53
N GLY A 530 -66.98 -34.76 -16.04
CA GLY A 530 -67.49 -33.38 -15.79
C GLY A 530 -66.47 -32.33 -16.00
N GLY A 531 -66.34 -31.75 -17.13
CA GLY A 531 -66.88 -30.48 -17.54
C GLY A 531 -65.89 -29.34 -17.44
N PHE A 532 -65.31 -28.93 -18.56
CA PHE A 532 -64.88 -27.58 -18.81
C PHE A 532 -66.13 -26.65 -18.86
N PRO A 533 -66.03 -25.33 -18.56
CA PRO A 533 -65.46 -24.34 -19.50
C PRO A 533 -64.79 -23.13 -18.91
N GLY A 534 -63.87 -22.64 -19.63
CA GLY A 534 -63.74 -21.32 -20.25
C GLY A 534 -63.73 -20.05 -19.43
N GLY A 535 -62.81 -19.19 -19.76
CA GLY A 535 -63.11 -17.78 -19.94
C GLY A 535 -62.42 -16.78 -19.04
N ALA A 536 -61.71 -15.95 -19.73
CA ALA A 536 -61.70 -14.49 -19.65
C ALA A 536 -60.63 -13.78 -18.84
N GLU A 537 -59.86 -13.11 -19.62
CA GLU A 537 -59.19 -11.83 -19.43
C GLU A 537 -59.85 -10.91 -18.38
N GLY A 538 -59.03 -10.19 -17.63
CA GLY A 538 -59.44 -9.13 -16.73
C GLY A 538 -58.29 -8.19 -16.42
N ASN A 539 -58.03 -7.33 -17.39
CA ASN A 539 -57.31 -6.07 -17.25
C ASN A 539 -58.08 -5.16 -16.30
N PHE A 540 -57.45 -4.59 -15.25
CA PHE A 540 -57.95 -3.40 -14.60
C PHE A 540 -56.80 -2.45 -14.20
N SER A 541 -56.68 -1.43 -14.99
CA SER A 541 -56.13 -0.11 -14.70
C SER A 541 -57.12 0.68 -13.82
N GLY A 542 -56.57 1.58 -13.00
CA GLY A 542 -57.38 2.65 -12.41
C GLY A 542 -56.93 3.02 -11.02
N ARG A 543 -56.23 4.04 -10.90
CA ARG A 543 -56.54 5.47 -10.76
C ARG A 543 -56.63 5.95 -9.31
N ALA A 544 -55.64 6.85 -8.98
CA ALA A 544 -55.81 8.20 -8.42
C ALA A 544 -56.79 8.45 -7.26
N GLY A 545 -56.27 9.20 -6.33
CA GLY A 545 -56.95 10.07 -5.34
C GLY A 545 -56.14 10.09 -4.06
N GLY A 546 -55.51 11.13 -3.58
CA GLY A 546 -55.97 12.49 -3.51
C GLY A 546 -56.41 12.76 -2.08
N GLY A 547 -55.80 13.74 -1.42
CA GLY A 547 -56.25 14.27 -0.14
C GLY A 547 -55.08 14.47 0.84
N THR A 548 -54.44 15.61 0.89
CA THR A 548 -54.73 16.89 1.55
C THR A 548 -54.71 16.86 3.07
N GLY A 549 -53.95 17.80 3.60
CA GLY A 549 -54.08 18.39 4.92
C GLY A 549 -52.90 18.06 5.82
N GLY A 550 -52.12 18.92 6.33
CA GLY A 550 -52.27 20.30 6.61
C GLY A 550 -51.65 20.57 7.95
N GLY A 551 -50.98 21.69 8.07
CA GLY A 551 -50.74 22.39 9.32
C GLY A 551 -49.52 21.86 10.11
N GLY A 552 -48.58 22.61 10.45
CA GLY A 552 -48.52 23.98 10.81
C GLY A 552 -47.50 24.14 11.89
N THR A 553 -46.80 25.25 11.76
CA THR A 553 -46.30 26.15 12.79
C THR A 553 -45.08 25.73 13.62
N GLN A 554 -43.99 26.45 13.38
CA GLN A 554 -43.46 27.51 14.28
C GLN A 554 -42.86 26.94 15.59
N ASN A 555 -41.72 27.31 16.06
CA ASN A 555 -41.18 28.65 16.25
C ASN A 555 -39.79 28.54 16.92
N SER A 556 -38.94 29.50 16.59
CA SER A 556 -38.01 30.24 17.45
C SER A 556 -37.09 29.45 18.37
N GLY A 557 -35.84 29.71 18.45
CA GLY A 557 -35.19 30.97 18.70
C GLY A 557 -34.10 30.76 19.73
N GLY A 558 -33.05 31.55 19.64
CA GLY A 558 -32.22 31.95 20.76
C GLY A 558 -30.82 31.36 20.73
N ALA A 559 -29.87 32.02 20.21
CA ALA A 559 -28.98 33.02 20.75
C ALA A 559 -28.22 32.58 22.02
N GLY A 560 -26.95 32.75 21.94
CA GLY A 560 -26.17 33.18 23.07
C GLY A 560 -25.02 32.33 23.52
N ARG A 561 -23.91 32.54 23.14
CA ARG A 561 -22.65 33.13 23.62
C ARG A 561 -21.46 32.48 22.99
#